data_bb0f96c5a103863fc5b90802fba4d7be
#
_entry.id   bb0f96c5a103863fc5b90802fba4d7be
#
_cell.length_a   1.000
_cell.length_b   1.000
_cell.length_c   1.000
_cell.angle_alpha   90.00
_cell.angle_beta   90.00
_cell.angle_gamma   90.00
#
_symmetry.space_group_name_H-M   'P 1'
#
loop_
_entity.id
_entity.type
_entity.pdbx_description
1 polymer ?
#
loop_
_entity_poly.entity_id
_entity_poly.type
_entity_poly.pdbx_seq_one_letter_code
_entity_poly.pdbx_strand_id
1 'polypeptide(L)'
;MNTVLDRELIEILGDNHQATSADTPLRADAFVKSDAQKMERIEHHFHAIMEEMGLDMTDDSLSGTPFRVAKMYIQEIFSGLDPKNKPKISVFENSYHYDKMLVEANINFNSTCEHHFLPIVGKAHIGYVSSGK
;
A
#
# COMPACT_ATOMS: atom_id res chain seq x y z
N MET A 1 -14.02 14.53 -24.76
CA MET A 1 -12.63 14.84 -25.14
C MET A 1 -11.72 13.92 -24.32
N ASN A 2 -11.27 12.81 -24.90
CA ASN A 2 -10.22 12.00 -24.28
C ASN A 2 -8.89 12.68 -24.57
N THR A 3 -8.40 13.46 -23.63
CA THR A 3 -7.04 13.94 -23.68
C THR A 3 -6.14 12.75 -23.42
N VAL A 4 -5.55 12.19 -24.46
CA VAL A 4 -4.44 11.24 -24.29
C VAL A 4 -3.32 12.09 -23.70
N LEU A 5 -3.11 11.96 -22.38
CA LEU A 5 -1.97 12.56 -21.72
C LEU A 5 -0.71 12.01 -22.39
N ASP A 6 0.19 12.89 -22.76
CA ASP A 6 1.48 12.52 -23.29
C ASP A 6 2.20 11.63 -22.27
N ARG A 7 2.63 10.45 -22.70
CA ARG A 7 3.27 9.46 -21.81
C ARG A 7 4.52 10.01 -21.15
N GLU A 8 5.34 10.77 -21.91
CA GLU A 8 6.53 11.42 -21.38
C GLU A 8 6.18 12.43 -20.27
N LEU A 9 5.09 13.18 -20.43
CA LEU A 9 4.62 14.11 -19.40
C LEU A 9 4.13 13.38 -18.16
N ILE A 10 3.47 12.25 -18.31
CA ILE A 10 3.01 11.41 -17.16
C ILE A 10 4.21 10.91 -16.37
N GLU A 11 5.26 10.43 -17.03
CA GLU A 11 6.48 9.96 -16.38
C GLU A 11 7.18 11.09 -15.64
N ILE A 12 7.38 12.25 -16.28
CA ILE A 12 8.01 13.43 -15.67
C ILE A 12 7.22 13.92 -14.45
N LEU A 13 5.90 13.95 -14.52
CA LEU A 13 5.04 14.36 -13.40
C LEU A 13 5.09 13.33 -12.26
N GLY A 14 5.18 12.05 -12.56
CA GLY A 14 5.36 10.99 -11.58
C GLY A 14 6.69 11.10 -10.85
N ASP A 15 7.78 11.24 -11.58
CA ASP A 15 9.13 11.32 -11.04
C ASP A 15 9.39 12.58 -10.19
N ASN A 16 8.73 13.69 -10.53
CA ASN A 16 8.85 14.93 -9.78
C ASN A 16 7.79 15.12 -8.69
N HIS A 17 6.95 14.12 -8.47
CA HIS A 17 5.95 14.17 -7.42
C HIS A 17 6.62 14.16 -6.05
N GLN A 18 6.46 15.25 -5.30
CA GLN A 18 6.85 15.29 -3.90
C GLN A 18 5.72 14.66 -3.08
N ALA A 19 5.93 13.43 -2.64
CA ALA A 19 5.01 12.77 -1.72
C ALA A 19 4.87 13.63 -0.46
N THR A 20 3.70 14.21 -0.25
CA THR A 20 3.32 14.70 1.06
C THR A 20 2.91 13.49 1.88
N SER A 21 3.57 13.27 3.00
CA SER A 21 3.51 12.07 3.84
C SER A 21 2.14 11.69 4.39
N ALA A 22 1.12 12.48 4.14
CA ALA A 22 -0.17 12.26 4.75
C ALA A 22 -1.10 11.39 3.91
N ASP A 23 -1.02 11.43 2.57
CA ASP A 23 -2.15 10.97 1.80
C ASP A 23 -1.75 10.35 0.45
N THR A 24 -1.84 9.03 0.37
CA THR A 24 -2.02 8.38 -0.92
C THR A 24 -3.34 8.90 -1.52
N PRO A 25 -3.34 9.45 -2.74
CA PRO A 25 -4.54 10.01 -3.35
C PRO A 25 -5.60 8.93 -3.59
N LEU A 26 -6.68 8.99 -2.84
CA LEU A 26 -7.80 8.06 -2.93
C LEU A 26 -9.00 8.74 -3.59
N ARG A 27 -9.76 7.97 -4.37
CA ARG A 27 -11.04 8.40 -4.89
C ARG A 27 -12.06 8.51 -3.76
N ALA A 28 -13.01 9.42 -3.88
CA ALA A 28 -14.08 9.61 -2.89
C ALA A 28 -14.93 8.33 -2.66
N ASP A 29 -15.03 7.46 -3.67
CA ASP A 29 -15.78 6.20 -3.63
C ASP A 29 -14.88 4.97 -3.37
N ALA A 30 -13.65 5.15 -2.90
CA ALA A 30 -12.65 4.08 -2.76
C ALA A 30 -13.13 2.89 -1.91
N PHE A 31 -14.03 3.11 -0.97
CA PHE A 31 -14.53 2.11 -0.03
C PHE A 31 -16.00 1.75 -0.20
N VAL A 32 -16.63 2.15 -1.30
CA VAL A 32 -18.03 1.79 -1.61
C VAL A 32 -18.15 0.31 -1.99
N LYS A 33 -17.15 -0.22 -2.74
CA LYS A 33 -17.14 -1.64 -3.10
C LYS A 33 -16.62 -2.48 -1.93
N SER A 34 -17.23 -3.65 -1.72
CA SER A 34 -16.70 -4.64 -0.80
C SER A 34 -15.36 -5.21 -1.29
N ASP A 35 -14.58 -5.80 -0.38
CA ASP A 35 -13.30 -6.44 -0.74
C ASP A 35 -13.51 -7.58 -1.75
N ALA A 36 -14.58 -8.35 -1.63
CA ALA A 36 -14.93 -9.38 -2.59
C ALA A 36 -15.13 -8.83 -4.00
N GLN A 37 -15.88 -7.73 -4.12
CA GLN A 37 -16.10 -7.07 -5.42
C GLN A 37 -14.80 -6.46 -5.99
N LYS A 38 -13.92 -5.94 -5.13
CA LYS A 38 -12.61 -5.44 -5.57
C LYS A 38 -11.73 -6.60 -6.04
N MET A 39 -11.67 -7.70 -5.28
CA MET A 39 -10.88 -8.88 -5.64
C MET A 39 -11.31 -9.48 -6.96
N GLU A 40 -12.61 -9.70 -7.18
CA GLU A 40 -13.15 -10.21 -8.45
C GLU A 40 -12.71 -9.37 -9.65
N ARG A 41 -12.76 -8.05 -9.52
CA ARG A 41 -12.36 -7.16 -10.62
C ARG A 41 -10.85 -7.15 -10.85
N ILE A 42 -10.06 -7.14 -9.78
CA ILE A 42 -8.60 -7.19 -9.89
C ILE A 42 -8.16 -8.54 -10.49
N GLU A 43 -8.77 -9.64 -10.06
CA GLU A 43 -8.55 -10.97 -10.64
C GLU A 43 -8.75 -10.97 -12.15
N HIS A 44 -9.89 -10.44 -12.62
CA HIS A 44 -10.18 -10.34 -14.04
C HIS A 44 -9.11 -9.52 -14.81
N HIS A 45 -8.75 -8.35 -14.28
CA HIS A 45 -7.74 -7.51 -14.92
C HIS A 45 -6.35 -8.13 -14.88
N PHE A 46 -6.01 -8.80 -13.79
CA PHE A 46 -4.69 -9.44 -13.66
C PHE A 46 -4.57 -10.66 -14.57
N HIS A 47 -5.65 -11.41 -14.77
CA HIS A 47 -5.70 -12.47 -15.78
C HIS A 47 -5.36 -11.91 -17.16
N ALA A 48 -6.02 -10.82 -17.57
CA ALA A 48 -5.74 -10.20 -18.87
C ALA A 48 -4.28 -9.70 -18.97
N ILE A 49 -3.71 -9.14 -17.90
CA ILE A 49 -2.28 -8.77 -17.88
C ILE A 49 -1.39 -9.98 -18.14
N MET A 50 -1.68 -11.11 -17.51
CA MET A 50 -0.88 -12.33 -17.68
C MET A 50 -0.98 -12.87 -19.11
N GLU A 51 -2.17 -12.81 -19.74
CA GLU A 51 -2.36 -13.18 -21.14
C GLU A 51 -1.55 -12.28 -22.08
N GLU A 52 -1.55 -10.95 -21.87
CA GLU A 52 -0.76 -10.00 -22.65
C GLU A 52 0.76 -10.21 -22.50
N MET A 53 1.20 -10.76 -21.37
CA MET A 53 2.60 -11.21 -21.18
C MET A 53 2.93 -12.52 -21.87
N GLY A 54 1.95 -13.18 -22.53
CA GLY A 54 2.13 -14.44 -23.24
C GLY A 54 2.17 -15.67 -22.33
N LEU A 55 1.63 -15.60 -21.11
CA LEU A 55 1.58 -16.73 -20.20
C LEU A 55 0.41 -17.66 -20.53
N ASP A 56 0.65 -18.97 -20.43
CA ASP A 56 -0.39 -19.98 -20.64
C ASP A 56 -1.26 -20.11 -19.39
N MET A 57 -2.43 -19.49 -19.43
CA MET A 57 -3.37 -19.48 -18.32
C MET A 57 -4.11 -20.81 -18.13
N THR A 58 -3.90 -21.80 -19.01
CA THR A 58 -4.42 -23.17 -18.85
C THR A 58 -3.52 -24.05 -17.98
N ASP A 59 -2.27 -23.61 -17.74
CA ASP A 59 -1.34 -24.28 -16.84
C ASP A 59 -1.84 -24.21 -15.39
N ASP A 60 -1.82 -25.34 -14.68
CA ASP A 60 -2.35 -25.45 -13.32
C ASP A 60 -1.58 -24.61 -12.29
N SER A 61 -0.30 -24.35 -12.54
CA SER A 61 0.53 -23.48 -11.70
C SER A 61 0.17 -22.00 -11.83
N LEU A 62 -0.35 -21.57 -12.98
CA LEU A 62 -0.66 -20.17 -13.31
C LEU A 62 -2.13 -19.83 -13.20
N SER A 63 -3.02 -20.77 -13.48
CA SER A 63 -4.47 -20.52 -13.54
C SER A 63 -5.06 -19.87 -12.29
N GLY A 64 -4.54 -20.16 -11.11
CA GLY A 64 -4.97 -19.56 -9.85
C GLY A 64 -4.22 -18.28 -9.46
N THR A 65 -3.23 -17.83 -10.23
CA THR A 65 -2.41 -16.65 -9.89
C THR A 65 -3.21 -15.34 -9.85
N PRO A 66 -4.13 -15.06 -10.78
CA PRO A 66 -4.94 -13.84 -10.74
C PRO A 66 -5.69 -13.66 -9.42
N PHE A 67 -6.34 -14.71 -8.94
CA PHE A 67 -7.02 -14.69 -7.65
C PHE A 67 -6.06 -14.49 -6.48
N ARG A 68 -4.92 -15.19 -6.47
CA ARG A 68 -3.90 -15.03 -5.41
C ARG A 68 -3.38 -13.59 -5.34
N VAL A 69 -3.12 -12.97 -6.48
CA VAL A 69 -2.66 -11.58 -6.56
C VAL A 69 -3.76 -10.62 -6.08
N ALA A 70 -4.99 -10.80 -6.54
CA ALA A 70 -6.11 -9.97 -6.12
C ALA A 70 -6.32 -10.02 -4.59
N LYS A 71 -6.27 -11.22 -4.02
CA LYS A 71 -6.39 -11.42 -2.57
C LYS A 71 -5.24 -10.75 -1.81
N MET A 72 -4.01 -10.98 -2.24
CA MET A 72 -2.81 -10.38 -1.64
C MET A 72 -2.89 -8.85 -1.67
N TYR A 73 -3.28 -8.26 -2.78
CA TYR A 73 -3.38 -6.80 -2.92
C TYR A 73 -4.41 -6.21 -1.97
N ILE A 74 -5.60 -6.78 -1.88
CA ILE A 74 -6.68 -6.23 -1.05
C ILE A 74 -6.48 -6.52 0.43
N GLN A 75 -6.07 -7.74 0.78
CA GLN A 75 -6.04 -8.18 2.17
C GLN A 75 -4.70 -7.95 2.88
N GLU A 76 -3.61 -7.78 2.12
CA GLU A 76 -2.27 -7.68 2.68
C GLU A 76 -1.60 -6.36 2.26
N ILE A 77 -1.13 -6.27 1.01
CA ILE A 77 -0.24 -5.20 0.54
C ILE A 77 -0.89 -3.81 0.64
N PHE A 78 -2.14 -3.66 0.20
CA PHE A 78 -2.86 -2.38 0.21
C PHE A 78 -3.94 -2.29 1.29
N SER A 79 -3.97 -3.22 2.23
CA SER A 79 -4.94 -3.21 3.34
C SER A 79 -4.86 -1.94 4.19
N GLY A 80 -3.67 -1.34 4.30
CA GLY A 80 -3.44 -0.09 5.02
C GLY A 80 -4.11 1.15 4.40
N LEU A 81 -4.58 1.07 3.15
CA LEU A 81 -5.35 2.16 2.53
C LEU A 81 -6.75 2.30 3.14
N ASP A 82 -7.32 1.21 3.70
CA ASP A 82 -8.62 1.29 4.38
C ASP A 82 -8.43 1.86 5.80
N PRO A 83 -9.03 3.02 6.12
CA PRO A 83 -8.95 3.63 7.44
C PRO A 83 -9.38 2.71 8.59
N LYS A 84 -10.21 1.71 8.32
CA LYS A 84 -10.64 0.72 9.32
C LYS A 84 -9.49 -0.13 9.84
N ASN A 85 -8.45 -0.31 9.03
CA ASN A 85 -7.28 -1.12 9.38
C ASN A 85 -6.18 -0.29 10.07
N LYS A 86 -6.42 1.02 10.29
CA LYS A 86 -5.47 1.87 11.00
C LYS A 86 -5.26 1.35 12.43
N PRO A 87 -4.00 1.12 12.86
CA PRO A 87 -3.71 0.70 14.22
C PRO A 87 -4.26 1.67 15.26
N LYS A 88 -4.81 1.15 16.33
CA LYS A 88 -5.23 1.97 17.47
C LYS A 88 -4.02 2.37 18.29
N ILE A 89 -3.94 3.65 18.61
CA ILE A 89 -2.90 4.19 19.50
C ILE A 89 -3.40 4.02 20.93
N SER A 90 -2.57 3.44 21.80
CA SER A 90 -2.77 3.42 23.25
C SER A 90 -1.76 4.33 23.90
N VAL A 91 -2.21 5.15 24.83
CA VAL A 91 -1.37 6.01 25.65
C VAL A 91 -1.62 5.72 27.12
N PHE A 92 -0.62 5.95 27.95
CA PHE A 92 -0.71 5.83 29.40
C PHE A 92 0.09 6.93 30.08
N GLU A 93 -0.26 7.24 31.33
CA GLU A 93 0.40 8.30 32.08
C GLU A 93 1.85 7.92 32.39
N ASN A 94 2.77 8.88 32.23
CA ASN A 94 4.15 8.75 32.64
C ASN A 94 4.30 9.01 34.16
N SER A 95 3.70 8.14 34.97
CA SER A 95 3.65 8.30 36.45
C SER A 95 5.04 8.30 37.12
N TYR A 96 6.04 7.74 36.46
CA TYR A 96 7.42 7.72 36.96
C TYR A 96 8.25 8.92 36.49
N HIS A 97 7.65 9.87 35.77
CA HIS A 97 8.34 11.05 35.24
C HIS A 97 9.61 10.72 34.47
N TYR A 98 9.55 9.66 33.64
CA TYR A 98 10.66 9.24 32.82
C TYR A 98 10.93 10.33 31.76
N ASP A 99 12.13 10.93 31.84
CA ASP A 99 12.52 12.11 31.06
C ASP A 99 13.64 11.83 30.04
N LYS A 100 14.06 10.58 29.94
CA LYS A 100 15.11 10.18 28.99
C LYS A 100 14.53 9.73 27.67
N MET A 101 15.36 9.81 26.63
CA MET A 101 14.98 9.32 25.32
C MET A 101 14.76 7.81 25.35
N LEU A 102 13.59 7.40 24.91
CA LEU A 102 13.29 6.01 24.58
C LEU A 102 13.60 5.79 23.11
N VAL A 103 14.32 4.71 22.80
CA VAL A 103 14.70 4.37 21.43
C VAL A 103 14.18 2.98 21.09
N GLU A 104 13.35 2.93 20.06
CA GLU A 104 12.95 1.68 19.41
C GLU A 104 13.73 1.54 18.11
N ALA A 105 14.55 0.50 18.02
CA ALA A 105 15.49 0.34 16.91
C ALA A 105 15.19 -0.92 16.09
N ASN A 106 15.62 -0.90 14.82
CA ASN A 106 15.48 -2.03 13.89
C ASN A 106 14.02 -2.45 13.61
N ILE A 107 13.09 -1.51 13.63
CA ILE A 107 11.70 -1.75 13.25
C ILE A 107 11.67 -2.06 11.76
N ASN A 108 11.34 -3.29 11.41
CA ASN A 108 11.19 -3.65 10.01
C ASN A 108 9.89 -3.04 9.45
N PHE A 109 9.96 -2.47 8.27
CA PHE A 109 8.78 -2.03 7.55
C PHE A 109 8.82 -2.48 6.10
N ASN A 110 7.63 -2.71 5.54
CA ASN A 110 7.41 -2.96 4.14
C ASN A 110 6.40 -1.94 3.62
N SER A 111 6.64 -1.44 2.44
CA SER A 111 5.73 -0.56 1.71
C SER A 111 5.71 -0.96 0.24
N THR A 112 4.82 -0.38 -0.53
CA THR A 112 4.76 -0.58 -1.98
C THR A 112 4.83 0.77 -2.66
N CYS A 113 5.74 0.90 -3.60
CA CYS A 113 5.88 2.09 -4.41
C CYS A 113 4.59 2.31 -5.22
N GLU A 114 3.99 3.48 -5.11
CA GLU A 114 2.76 3.81 -5.83
C GLU A 114 2.95 3.95 -7.35
N HIS A 115 4.20 4.24 -7.80
CA HIS A 115 4.51 4.46 -9.22
C HIS A 115 4.65 3.13 -9.99
N HIS A 116 5.34 2.15 -9.41
CA HIS A 116 5.68 0.89 -10.10
C HIS A 116 5.08 -0.34 -9.44
N PHE A 117 4.40 -0.20 -8.32
CA PHE A 117 3.86 -1.30 -7.51
C PHE A 117 4.94 -2.29 -7.01
N LEU A 118 6.19 -1.84 -6.95
CA LEU A 118 7.30 -2.64 -6.44
C LEU A 118 7.42 -2.52 -4.91
N PRO A 119 7.86 -3.58 -4.22
CA PRO A 119 8.05 -3.55 -2.77
C PRO A 119 9.23 -2.65 -2.38
N ILE A 120 9.03 -1.90 -1.31
CA ILE A 120 10.04 -1.13 -0.59
C ILE A 120 10.23 -1.79 0.76
N VAL A 121 11.45 -2.22 1.07
CA VAL A 121 11.78 -2.87 2.35
C VAL A 121 12.81 -2.03 3.08
N GLY A 122 12.60 -1.83 4.38
CA GLY A 122 13.51 -1.00 5.15
C GLY A 122 13.46 -1.25 6.64
N LYS A 123 14.28 -0.47 7.36
CA LYS A 123 14.31 -0.41 8.82
C LYS A 123 14.15 1.02 9.27
N ALA A 124 13.33 1.21 10.29
CA ALA A 124 13.16 2.49 10.97
C ALA A 124 13.75 2.43 12.38
N HIS A 125 14.16 3.59 12.87
CA HIS A 125 14.58 3.80 14.25
C HIS A 125 13.83 5.01 14.76
N ILE A 126 13.18 4.90 15.90
CA ILE A 126 12.36 5.96 16.48
C ILE A 126 12.90 6.28 17.87
N GLY A 127 13.23 7.54 18.10
CA GLY A 127 13.57 8.05 19.41
C GLY A 127 12.55 9.12 19.84
N TYR A 128 12.08 9.03 21.09
CA TYR A 128 11.18 10.05 21.63
C TYR A 128 11.42 10.27 23.13
N VAL A 129 11.10 11.49 23.59
CA VAL A 129 11.06 11.85 25.00
C VAL A 129 9.62 12.07 25.38
N SER A 130 9.15 11.41 26.43
CA SER A 130 7.78 11.55 26.90
C SER A 130 7.53 12.96 27.45
N SER A 131 6.43 13.59 27.04
CA SER A 131 5.99 14.91 27.54
C SER A 131 4.92 14.82 28.62
N GLY A 132 4.73 13.64 29.25
CA GLY A 132 3.76 13.42 30.32
C GLY A 132 2.74 12.31 30.01
N LYS A 133 2.61 11.94 28.76
CA LYS A 133 1.78 10.79 28.30
C LYS A 133 2.56 9.95 27.31
#